data_991812183f9435a52ee5fe2d8cf02667
#
_entry.id   991812183f9435a52ee5fe2d8cf02667
#
_cell.length_a   1.000
_cell.length_b   1.000
_cell.length_c   1.000
_cell.angle_alpha   90.00
_cell.angle_beta   90.00
_cell.angle_gamma   90.00
#
_symmetry.space_group_name_H-M   'P 1'
#
loop_
_entity.id
_entity.type
_entity.pdbx_description
1 polymer ?
#
loop_
_entity_poly.entity_id
_entity_poly.type
_entity_poly.pdbx_seq_one_letter_code
_entity_poly.pdbx_strand_id
1 'polypeptide(L)'
;MVLNLVLTALGTYPSTQTVPTLLGFNEPGLAGMPGRVFDFLSYFTVLSNILVAVVMAMLWRDPQRNGVVFRVLRMDALLMITVTGLIYWGVLAGGVELQGLEHVTNTIEHTLVPIAAILVFLFFGPRGKFRVSTVFAALILPISWALVTLVRGAVITAYPYGFIDVARYGYGSVLINIAGVAVFGVIIGFTFLGIDRLLSRFQHSAGHPGG
;
A
#
# COMPACT_ATOMS: atom_id res chain seq x y z
N MET A 1 6.31 1.05 -11.41
CA MET A 1 5.67 2.30 -10.96
C MET A 1 5.96 3.50 -11.87
N VAL A 2 7.23 3.97 -12.05
CA VAL A 2 7.52 5.15 -12.92
C VAL A 2 7.04 4.92 -14.35
N LEU A 3 7.32 3.75 -14.94
CA LEU A 3 6.83 3.40 -16.27
C LEU A 3 5.30 3.46 -16.36
N ASN A 4 4.59 2.89 -15.37
CA ASN A 4 3.13 2.93 -15.34
C ASN A 4 2.60 4.36 -15.23
N LEU A 5 3.23 5.18 -14.40
CA LEU A 5 2.87 6.59 -14.29
C LEU A 5 3.01 7.32 -15.63
N VAL A 6 4.12 7.10 -16.32
CA VAL A 6 4.38 7.72 -17.64
C VAL A 6 3.36 7.25 -18.67
N LEU A 7 3.13 5.95 -18.80
CA LEU A 7 2.15 5.39 -19.74
C LEU A 7 0.73 5.88 -19.45
N THR A 8 0.36 5.93 -18.16
CA THR A 8 -0.95 6.46 -17.72
C THR A 8 -1.08 7.95 -18.05
N ALA A 9 -0.05 8.75 -17.74
CA ALA A 9 -0.05 10.18 -18.02
C ALA A 9 -0.19 10.47 -19.50
N LEU A 10 0.50 9.71 -20.36
CA LEU A 10 0.44 9.84 -21.81
C LEU A 10 -0.88 9.28 -22.41
N GLY A 11 -1.69 8.56 -21.62
CA GLY A 11 -2.90 7.91 -22.11
C GLY A 11 -2.63 6.77 -23.08
N THR A 12 -1.43 6.20 -23.06
CA THR A 12 -0.99 5.08 -23.92
C THR A 12 -1.25 3.73 -23.30
N TYR A 13 -1.71 3.69 -22.06
CA TYR A 13 -2.18 2.46 -21.42
C TYR A 13 -3.44 2.01 -22.14
N PRO A 14 -3.49 0.80 -22.70
CA PRO A 14 -4.74 0.30 -23.25
C PRO A 14 -5.73 0.21 -22.08
N SER A 15 -6.72 1.09 -22.07
CA SER A 15 -7.82 1.01 -21.13
C SER A 15 -8.68 -0.20 -21.51
N THR A 16 -8.24 -1.39 -21.13
CA THR A 16 -9.01 -2.63 -21.26
C THR A 16 -10.17 -2.68 -20.27
N GLN A 17 -10.29 -1.67 -19.41
CA GLN A 17 -11.42 -1.53 -18.52
C GLN A 17 -12.60 -0.97 -19.31
N THR A 18 -13.41 -1.88 -19.84
CA THR A 18 -14.73 -1.63 -20.42
C THR A 18 -15.73 -1.06 -19.40
N VAL A 19 -15.32 -0.88 -18.16
CA VAL A 19 -16.12 -0.32 -17.05
C VAL A 19 -15.57 1.06 -16.70
N PRO A 20 -16.18 2.15 -17.17
CA PRO A 20 -15.70 3.53 -16.91
C PRO A 20 -15.76 3.95 -15.44
N THR A 21 -16.26 3.12 -14.57
CA THR A 21 -16.61 3.44 -13.18
C THR A 21 -15.44 3.46 -12.19
N LEU A 22 -14.26 2.91 -12.54
CA LEU A 22 -13.19 2.76 -11.55
C LEU A 22 -12.23 3.95 -11.50
N LEU A 23 -12.08 4.73 -12.60
CA LEU A 23 -11.06 5.78 -12.70
C LEU A 23 -11.62 7.18 -12.98
N GLY A 24 -12.94 7.33 -13.12
CA GLY A 24 -13.54 8.56 -13.60
C GLY A 24 -13.30 8.80 -15.12
N PHE A 25 -13.88 9.87 -15.62
CA PHE A 25 -13.71 10.26 -17.02
C PHE A 25 -12.62 11.32 -17.13
N ASN A 26 -11.56 10.99 -17.86
CA ASN A 26 -10.52 11.95 -18.20
C ASN A 26 -10.55 12.19 -19.71
N GLU A 27 -10.41 13.46 -20.12
CA GLU A 27 -10.32 13.81 -21.52
C GLU A 27 -9.12 13.13 -22.21
N PRO A 28 -9.21 12.79 -23.49
CA PRO A 28 -8.07 12.29 -24.24
C PRO A 28 -6.98 13.37 -24.40
N GLY A 29 -5.75 12.93 -24.66
CA GLY A 29 -4.61 13.82 -24.87
C GLY A 29 -4.11 14.52 -23.61
N LEU A 30 -3.40 15.64 -23.77
CA LEU A 30 -2.75 16.35 -22.67
C LEU A 30 -3.73 17.01 -21.70
N ALA A 31 -4.92 17.38 -22.14
CA ALA A 31 -5.93 18.00 -21.30
C ALA A 31 -6.35 17.09 -20.14
N GLY A 32 -6.50 15.80 -20.38
CA GLY A 32 -6.85 14.82 -19.32
C GLY A 32 -5.65 14.27 -18.54
N MET A 33 -4.41 14.67 -18.86
CA MET A 33 -3.24 14.16 -18.15
C MET A 33 -3.26 14.37 -16.63
N PRO A 34 -3.60 15.56 -16.09
CA PRO A 34 -3.66 15.76 -14.65
C PRO A 34 -4.66 14.82 -13.98
N GLY A 35 -5.83 14.61 -14.57
CA GLY A 35 -6.84 13.69 -14.04
C GLY A 35 -6.34 12.26 -14.02
N ARG A 36 -5.74 11.77 -15.12
CA ARG A 36 -5.17 10.42 -15.20
C ARG A 36 -4.06 10.19 -14.17
N VAL A 37 -3.18 11.17 -13.97
CA VAL A 37 -2.13 11.10 -12.95
C VAL A 37 -2.75 11.05 -11.54
N PHE A 38 -3.76 11.87 -11.29
CA PHE A 38 -4.46 11.85 -10.01
C PHE A 38 -5.17 10.51 -9.76
N ASP A 39 -5.83 9.95 -10.77
CA ASP A 39 -6.45 8.62 -10.69
C ASP A 39 -5.42 7.54 -10.37
N PHE A 40 -4.28 7.55 -11.05
CA PHE A 40 -3.18 6.62 -10.78
C PHE A 40 -2.68 6.72 -9.33
N LEU A 41 -2.45 7.93 -8.84
CA LEU A 41 -2.01 8.17 -7.46
C LEU A 41 -3.08 7.87 -6.41
N SER A 42 -4.35 7.73 -6.82
CA SER A 42 -5.46 7.37 -5.93
C SER A 42 -5.51 5.88 -5.59
N TYR A 43 -4.75 5.04 -6.30
CA TYR A 43 -4.67 3.62 -5.94
C TYR A 43 -3.89 3.39 -4.65
N PHE A 44 -4.46 2.58 -3.75
CA PHE A 44 -3.79 2.17 -2.52
C PHE A 44 -2.46 1.45 -2.79
N THR A 45 -2.44 0.62 -3.84
CA THR A 45 -1.22 -0.07 -4.32
C THR A 45 -0.11 0.91 -4.64
N VAL A 46 -0.42 1.97 -5.38
CA VAL A 46 0.57 2.99 -5.77
C VAL A 46 1.10 3.72 -4.54
N LEU A 47 0.20 4.14 -3.65
CA LEU A 47 0.57 4.84 -2.42
C LEU A 47 1.45 3.95 -1.52
N SER A 48 1.09 2.66 -1.35
CA SER A 48 1.88 1.72 -0.54
C SER A 48 3.28 1.48 -1.13
N ASN A 49 3.39 1.33 -2.45
CA ASN A 49 4.68 1.18 -3.13
C ASN A 49 5.57 2.43 -3.03
N ILE A 50 4.99 3.64 -3.13
CA ILE A 50 5.69 4.90 -2.90
C ILE A 50 6.24 4.95 -1.47
N LEU A 51 5.40 4.63 -0.49
CA LEU A 51 5.80 4.65 0.91
C LEU A 51 6.93 3.67 1.20
N VAL A 52 6.87 2.45 0.63
CA VAL A 52 7.98 1.48 0.71
C VAL A 52 9.25 2.09 0.11
N ALA A 53 9.19 2.68 -1.08
CA ALA A 53 10.36 3.29 -1.72
C ALA A 53 10.97 4.40 -0.85
N VAL A 54 10.16 5.26 -0.25
CA VAL A 54 10.60 6.32 0.67
C VAL A 54 11.29 5.72 1.90
N VAL A 55 10.69 4.72 2.55
CA VAL A 55 11.26 4.07 3.74
C VAL A 55 12.56 3.35 3.40
N MET A 56 12.64 2.67 2.26
CA MET A 56 13.86 1.99 1.81
C MET A 56 14.98 3.00 1.50
N ALA A 57 14.66 4.13 0.87
CA ALA A 57 15.64 5.21 0.64
C ALA A 57 16.15 5.81 1.97
N MET A 58 15.27 5.96 2.96
CA MET A 58 15.65 6.43 4.31
C MET A 58 16.57 5.43 5.01
N LEU A 59 16.31 4.12 4.92
CA LEU A 59 17.17 3.06 5.47
C LEU A 59 18.49 2.93 4.73
N TRP A 60 18.49 3.10 3.42
CA TRP A 60 19.74 3.09 2.63
C TRP A 60 20.70 4.21 3.03
N ARG A 61 20.14 5.40 3.32
CA ARG A 61 20.96 6.55 3.78
C ARG A 61 21.44 6.41 5.23
N ASP A 62 20.63 5.79 6.09
CA ASP A 62 20.91 5.58 7.50
C ASP A 62 20.23 4.27 7.96
N PRO A 63 20.98 3.14 7.94
CA PRO A 63 20.45 1.82 8.34
C PRO A 63 20.04 1.74 9.81
N GLN A 64 20.55 2.63 10.67
CA GLN A 64 20.21 2.71 12.08
C GLN A 64 19.18 3.80 12.40
N ARG A 65 18.59 4.37 11.35
CA ARG A 65 17.62 5.45 11.48
C ARG A 65 16.53 5.10 12.49
N ASN A 66 16.33 6.03 13.41
CA ASN A 66 15.32 5.92 14.44
C ASN A 66 14.68 7.29 14.69
N GLY A 67 13.45 7.31 15.15
CA GLY A 67 12.68 8.51 15.42
C GLY A 67 11.20 8.16 15.36
N VAL A 68 10.34 8.95 15.99
CA VAL A 68 8.90 8.64 16.06
C VAL A 68 8.30 8.57 14.67
N VAL A 69 8.52 9.58 13.85
CA VAL A 69 7.98 9.65 12.47
C VAL A 69 8.49 8.49 11.63
N PHE A 70 9.80 8.20 11.66
CA PHE A 70 10.35 7.09 10.89
C PHE A 70 9.78 5.73 11.31
N ARG A 71 9.60 5.50 12.62
CA ARG A 71 8.98 4.27 13.13
C ARG A 71 7.55 4.09 12.63
N VAL A 72 6.78 5.18 12.60
CA VAL A 72 5.41 5.16 12.06
C VAL A 72 5.43 4.89 10.57
N LEU A 73 6.21 5.63 9.78
CA LEU A 73 6.31 5.41 8.33
C LEU A 73 6.78 3.99 7.98
N ARG A 74 7.73 3.44 8.75
CA ARG A 74 8.23 2.08 8.52
C ARG A 74 7.18 1.02 8.84
N MET A 75 6.42 1.18 9.93
CA MET A 75 5.30 0.30 10.28
C MET A 75 4.21 0.41 9.24
N ASP A 76 3.88 1.61 8.83
CA ASP A 76 2.85 1.90 7.84
C ASP A 76 3.20 1.31 6.46
N ALA A 77 4.45 1.47 6.01
CA ALA A 77 4.94 0.85 4.78
C ALA A 77 4.78 -0.68 4.81
N LEU A 78 5.18 -1.33 5.91
CA LEU A 78 5.05 -2.78 6.08
C LEU A 78 3.58 -3.22 6.11
N LEU A 79 2.74 -2.49 6.84
CA LEU A 79 1.31 -2.77 6.94
C LEU A 79 0.64 -2.62 5.58
N MET A 80 0.77 -1.46 4.95
CA MET A 80 0.10 -1.16 3.69
C MET A 80 0.54 -2.10 2.57
N ILE A 81 1.85 -2.36 2.43
CA ILE A 81 2.34 -3.22 1.34
C ILE A 81 1.94 -4.68 1.54
N THR A 82 1.86 -5.15 2.78
CA THR A 82 1.40 -6.51 3.11
C THR A 82 -0.10 -6.64 2.81
N VAL A 83 -0.90 -5.66 3.20
CA VAL A 83 -2.33 -5.59 2.86
C VAL A 83 -2.50 -5.57 1.34
N THR A 84 -1.72 -4.75 0.62
CA THR A 84 -1.74 -4.68 -0.85
C THR A 84 -1.52 -6.05 -1.48
N GLY A 85 -0.47 -6.78 -1.10
CA GLY A 85 -0.19 -8.10 -1.66
C GLY A 85 -1.27 -9.12 -1.33
N LEU A 86 -1.70 -9.20 -0.07
CA LEU A 86 -2.68 -10.18 0.39
C LEU A 86 -4.08 -9.92 -0.17
N ILE A 87 -4.54 -8.68 -0.20
CA ILE A 87 -5.85 -8.31 -0.79
C ILE A 87 -5.83 -8.53 -2.30
N TYR A 88 -4.73 -8.19 -2.97
CA TYR A 88 -4.63 -8.44 -4.40
C TYR A 88 -4.82 -9.93 -4.70
N TRP A 89 -4.00 -10.80 -4.13
CA TRP A 89 -4.06 -12.23 -4.43
C TRP A 89 -5.30 -12.92 -3.86
N GLY A 90 -5.82 -12.48 -2.73
CA GLY A 90 -6.99 -13.09 -2.08
C GLY A 90 -8.33 -12.61 -2.63
N VAL A 91 -8.41 -11.41 -3.21
CA VAL A 91 -9.68 -10.77 -3.56
C VAL A 91 -9.72 -10.28 -5.00
N LEU A 92 -8.64 -9.66 -5.50
CA LEU A 92 -8.67 -8.91 -6.75
C LEU A 92 -8.18 -9.70 -7.97
N ALA A 93 -7.17 -10.57 -7.81
CA ALA A 93 -6.47 -11.22 -8.91
C ALA A 93 -7.39 -12.05 -9.83
N GLY A 94 -8.45 -12.65 -9.27
CA GLY A 94 -9.41 -13.46 -10.06
C GLY A 94 -10.32 -12.65 -10.98
N GLY A 95 -10.38 -11.32 -10.82
CA GLY A 95 -11.24 -10.43 -11.62
C GLY A 95 -10.48 -9.47 -12.53
N VAL A 96 -9.15 -9.60 -12.64
CA VAL A 96 -8.31 -8.70 -13.42
C VAL A 96 -7.74 -9.42 -14.62
N GLU A 97 -8.05 -8.92 -15.83
CA GLU A 97 -7.41 -9.36 -17.07
C GLU A 97 -6.23 -8.44 -17.38
N LEU A 98 -5.03 -8.99 -17.32
CA LEU A 98 -3.79 -8.27 -17.58
C LEU A 98 -3.33 -8.47 -19.02
N GLN A 99 -2.72 -7.46 -19.62
CA GLN A 99 -2.18 -7.54 -20.98
C GLN A 99 -0.74 -7.00 -21.03
N GLY A 100 0.10 -7.69 -21.82
CA GLY A 100 1.45 -7.24 -22.12
C GLY A 100 2.29 -6.89 -20.88
N LEU A 101 2.73 -5.63 -20.79
CA LEU A 101 3.57 -5.14 -19.68
C LEU A 101 2.83 -5.07 -18.34
N GLU A 102 1.50 -5.12 -18.33
CA GLU A 102 0.73 -5.12 -17.09
C GLU A 102 1.04 -6.35 -16.21
N HIS A 103 1.31 -7.52 -16.83
CA HIS A 103 1.74 -8.71 -16.08
C HIS A 103 3.02 -8.45 -15.28
N VAL A 104 3.99 -7.78 -15.88
CA VAL A 104 5.27 -7.48 -15.24
C VAL A 104 5.09 -6.48 -14.11
N THR A 105 4.43 -5.35 -14.37
CA THR A 105 4.24 -4.30 -13.38
C THR A 105 3.35 -4.77 -12.23
N ASN A 106 2.30 -5.51 -12.52
CA ASN A 106 1.42 -6.10 -11.51
C ASN A 106 2.18 -7.09 -10.61
N THR A 107 3.01 -7.98 -11.19
CA THR A 107 3.83 -8.90 -10.41
C THR A 107 4.82 -8.16 -9.51
N ILE A 108 5.44 -7.10 -10.02
CA ILE A 108 6.35 -6.27 -9.21
C ILE A 108 5.60 -5.64 -8.03
N GLU A 109 4.48 -4.98 -8.29
CA GLU A 109 3.78 -4.15 -7.30
C GLU A 109 3.01 -4.97 -6.25
N HIS A 110 2.51 -6.15 -6.60
CA HIS A 110 1.68 -6.97 -5.71
C HIS A 110 2.39 -8.22 -5.18
N THR A 111 3.58 -8.56 -5.68
CA THR A 111 4.32 -9.76 -5.24
C THR A 111 5.75 -9.43 -4.85
N LEU A 112 6.57 -8.89 -5.76
CA LEU A 112 8.00 -8.73 -5.51
C LEU A 112 8.27 -7.65 -4.46
N VAL A 113 7.63 -6.49 -4.55
CA VAL A 113 7.82 -5.40 -3.58
C VAL A 113 7.30 -5.79 -2.19
N PRO A 114 6.10 -6.37 -2.01
CA PRO A 114 5.66 -6.89 -0.72
C PRO A 114 6.64 -7.88 -0.09
N ILE A 115 7.08 -8.89 -0.85
CA ILE A 115 8.04 -9.88 -0.37
C ILE A 115 9.38 -9.23 0.00
N ALA A 116 9.93 -8.37 -0.87
CA ALA A 116 11.18 -7.69 -0.62
C ALA A 116 11.12 -6.78 0.62
N ALA A 117 10.04 -6.05 0.81
CA ALA A 117 9.85 -5.20 1.99
C ALA A 117 9.85 -6.01 3.29
N ILE A 118 9.16 -7.17 3.30
CA ILE A 118 9.13 -8.09 4.44
C ILE A 118 10.53 -8.68 4.69
N LEU A 119 11.23 -9.12 3.64
CA LEU A 119 12.59 -9.66 3.77
C LEU A 119 13.57 -8.61 4.29
N VAL A 120 13.51 -7.37 3.79
CA VAL A 120 14.32 -6.28 4.34
C VAL A 120 13.99 -6.04 5.81
N PHE A 121 12.73 -6.07 6.19
CA PHE A 121 12.35 -5.97 7.59
C PHE A 121 12.91 -7.13 8.42
N LEU A 122 12.88 -8.37 7.93
CA LEU A 122 13.34 -9.54 8.67
C LEU A 122 14.86 -9.60 8.82
N PHE A 123 15.62 -9.09 7.87
CA PHE A 123 17.07 -9.26 7.85
C PHE A 123 17.85 -7.98 8.12
N PHE A 124 17.26 -6.79 7.89
CA PHE A 124 17.96 -5.51 7.95
C PHE A 124 17.23 -4.45 8.79
N GLY A 125 17.97 -3.44 9.24
CA GLY A 125 17.46 -2.26 9.90
C GLY A 125 17.31 -2.39 11.43
N PRO A 126 16.85 -1.33 12.10
CA PRO A 126 16.79 -1.24 13.55
C PRO A 126 15.72 -2.19 14.12
N ARG A 127 16.02 -2.83 15.25
CA ARG A 127 15.16 -3.78 15.96
C ARG A 127 14.67 -3.24 17.29
N GLY A 128 13.50 -3.78 17.75
CA GLY A 128 12.91 -3.42 19.04
C GLY A 128 12.48 -1.96 19.11
N LYS A 129 12.15 -1.34 17.97
CA LYS A 129 11.80 0.07 17.89
C LYS A 129 10.30 0.31 17.80
N PHE A 130 9.51 -0.70 17.42
CA PHE A 130 8.06 -0.58 17.34
C PHE A 130 7.41 -0.60 18.73
N ARG A 131 6.33 0.15 18.86
CA ARG A 131 5.48 0.23 20.07
C ARG A 131 4.02 0.02 19.68
N VAL A 132 3.16 -0.27 20.64
CA VAL A 132 1.72 -0.36 20.42
C VAL A 132 1.17 0.93 19.77
N SER A 133 1.60 2.09 20.27
CA SER A 133 1.24 3.38 19.68
C SER A 133 1.69 3.53 18.23
N THR A 134 2.78 2.88 17.83
CA THR A 134 3.26 2.89 16.43
C THR A 134 2.28 2.14 15.51
N VAL A 135 1.69 1.03 15.99
CA VAL A 135 0.68 0.27 15.22
C VAL A 135 -0.54 1.14 14.94
N PHE A 136 -1.08 1.79 15.96
CA PHE A 136 -2.25 2.65 15.78
C PHE A 136 -1.95 3.91 14.96
N ALA A 137 -0.78 4.52 15.15
CA ALA A 137 -0.37 5.68 14.36
C ALA A 137 -0.18 5.34 12.87
N ALA A 138 0.26 4.12 12.56
CA ALA A 138 0.39 3.63 11.18
C ALA A 138 -0.95 3.40 10.46
N LEU A 139 -2.07 3.42 11.17
CA LEU A 139 -3.40 3.35 10.54
C LEU A 139 -3.90 4.70 10.04
N ILE A 140 -3.26 5.80 10.43
CA ILE A 140 -3.72 7.16 10.05
C ILE A 140 -3.71 7.33 8.53
N LEU A 141 -2.63 6.92 7.86
CA LEU A 141 -2.52 7.08 6.41
C LEU A 141 -3.54 6.22 5.64
N PRO A 142 -3.68 4.90 5.88
CA PRO A 142 -4.68 4.09 5.19
C PRO A 142 -6.12 4.52 5.49
N ILE A 143 -6.43 4.98 6.71
CA ILE A 143 -7.75 5.53 7.05
C ILE A 143 -7.98 6.85 6.30
N SER A 144 -6.99 7.74 6.27
CA SER A 144 -7.07 9.00 5.52
C SER A 144 -7.28 8.74 4.03
N TRP A 145 -6.56 7.75 3.47
CA TRP A 145 -6.76 7.31 2.09
C TRP A 145 -8.21 6.84 1.85
N ALA A 146 -8.76 6.03 2.73
CA ALA A 146 -10.13 5.54 2.61
C ALA A 146 -11.14 6.68 2.66
N LEU A 147 -10.98 7.65 3.58
CA LEU A 147 -11.83 8.83 3.67
C LEU A 147 -11.77 9.68 2.40
N VAL A 148 -10.57 10.00 1.91
CA VAL A 148 -10.39 10.77 0.67
C VAL A 148 -11.02 10.03 -0.52
N THR A 149 -10.85 8.71 -0.59
CA THR A 149 -11.42 7.88 -1.66
C THR A 149 -12.95 7.88 -1.63
N LEU A 150 -13.56 7.80 -0.45
CA LEU A 150 -15.02 7.87 -0.31
C LEU A 150 -15.57 9.25 -0.69
N VAL A 151 -14.92 10.33 -0.24
CA VAL A 151 -15.31 11.71 -0.58
C VAL A 151 -15.19 11.93 -2.09
N ARG A 152 -14.04 11.56 -2.67
CA ARG A 152 -13.83 11.65 -4.12
C ARG A 152 -14.86 10.84 -4.89
N GLY A 153 -15.07 9.58 -4.50
CA GLY A 153 -16.03 8.69 -5.16
C GLY A 153 -17.46 9.21 -5.11
N ALA A 154 -17.85 9.87 -4.01
CA ALA A 154 -19.16 10.53 -3.91
C ALA A 154 -19.32 11.70 -4.91
N VAL A 155 -18.22 12.39 -5.25
CA VAL A 155 -18.25 13.52 -6.20
C VAL A 155 -18.22 13.05 -7.66
N ILE A 156 -17.34 12.10 -7.99
CA ILE A 156 -17.11 11.70 -9.39
C ILE A 156 -17.75 10.35 -9.76
N THR A 157 -18.44 9.69 -8.80
CA THR A 157 -19.06 8.37 -8.96
C THR A 157 -18.10 7.28 -9.46
N ALA A 158 -16.81 7.39 -9.11
CA ALA A 158 -15.78 6.44 -9.48
C ALA A 158 -14.89 6.07 -8.29
N TYR A 159 -14.63 4.77 -8.14
CA TYR A 159 -13.88 4.19 -7.03
C TYR A 159 -12.74 3.29 -7.55
N PRO A 160 -11.53 3.33 -6.95
CA PRO A 160 -10.39 2.57 -7.45
C PRO A 160 -10.51 1.05 -7.27
N TYR A 161 -11.42 0.58 -6.41
CA TYR A 161 -11.64 -0.85 -6.17
C TYR A 161 -13.13 -1.15 -6.03
N GLY A 162 -13.59 -2.27 -6.62
CA GLY A 162 -14.98 -2.66 -6.58
C GLY A 162 -15.55 -2.87 -5.16
N PHE A 163 -14.74 -3.37 -4.22
CA PHE A 163 -15.20 -3.61 -2.84
C PHE A 163 -15.46 -2.33 -2.02
N ILE A 164 -15.03 -1.17 -2.52
CA ILE A 164 -15.32 0.15 -1.94
C ILE A 164 -16.23 1.01 -2.83
N ASP A 165 -16.84 0.42 -3.85
CA ASP A 165 -17.77 1.10 -4.75
C ASP A 165 -19.12 1.30 -4.06
N VAL A 166 -19.35 2.51 -3.56
CA VAL A 166 -20.58 2.91 -2.87
C VAL A 166 -21.77 2.97 -3.84
N ALA A 167 -21.54 3.33 -5.11
CA ALA A 167 -22.60 3.39 -6.09
C ALA A 167 -23.21 2.00 -6.37
N ARG A 168 -22.37 0.96 -6.27
CA ARG A 168 -22.78 -0.43 -6.47
C ARG A 168 -23.30 -1.11 -5.20
N TYR A 169 -22.67 -0.89 -4.05
CA TYR A 169 -22.93 -1.67 -2.84
C TYR A 169 -23.57 -0.88 -1.68
N GLY A 170 -23.67 0.44 -1.81
CA GLY A 170 -24.12 1.32 -0.74
C GLY A 170 -23.11 1.50 0.39
N TYR A 171 -23.27 2.58 1.17
CA TYR A 171 -22.35 2.93 2.27
C TYR A 171 -22.26 1.83 3.33
N GLY A 172 -23.36 1.16 3.69
CA GLY A 172 -23.36 0.14 4.73
C GLY A 172 -22.35 -0.99 4.44
N SER A 173 -22.44 -1.59 3.25
CA SER A 173 -21.55 -2.68 2.83
C SER A 173 -20.11 -2.20 2.70
N VAL A 174 -19.88 -1.02 2.12
CA VAL A 174 -18.55 -0.45 1.94
C VAL A 174 -17.88 -0.15 3.27
N LEU A 175 -18.60 0.40 4.25
CA LEU A 175 -18.03 0.67 5.57
C LEU A 175 -17.69 -0.61 6.32
N ILE A 176 -18.46 -1.68 6.16
CA ILE A 176 -18.14 -3.01 6.70
C ILE A 176 -16.84 -3.54 6.06
N ASN A 177 -16.68 -3.42 4.73
CA ASN A 177 -15.48 -3.84 4.03
C ASN A 177 -14.25 -3.04 4.51
N ILE A 178 -14.36 -1.72 4.64
CA ILE A 178 -13.29 -0.86 5.15
C ILE A 178 -12.92 -1.23 6.59
N ALA A 179 -13.92 -1.45 7.46
CA ALA A 179 -13.69 -1.88 8.83
C ALA A 179 -13.00 -3.24 8.88
N GLY A 180 -13.38 -4.19 8.03
CA GLY A 180 -12.72 -5.49 7.91
C GLY A 180 -11.25 -5.37 7.51
N VAL A 181 -10.94 -4.54 6.50
CA VAL A 181 -9.55 -4.26 6.09
C VAL A 181 -8.78 -3.54 7.18
N ALA A 182 -9.39 -2.62 7.93
CA ALA A 182 -8.76 -1.93 9.05
C ALA A 182 -8.40 -2.91 10.19
N VAL A 183 -9.33 -3.81 10.56
CA VAL A 183 -9.07 -4.87 11.56
C VAL A 183 -7.93 -5.79 11.08
N PHE A 184 -7.94 -6.17 9.81
CA PHE A 184 -6.87 -6.96 9.21
C PHE A 184 -5.52 -6.23 9.27
N GLY A 185 -5.51 -4.92 8.99
CA GLY A 185 -4.33 -4.06 9.14
C GLY A 185 -3.81 -4.02 10.59
N VAL A 186 -4.70 -3.94 11.58
CA VAL A 186 -4.33 -4.02 13.02
C VAL A 186 -3.63 -5.35 13.33
N ILE A 187 -4.19 -6.47 12.85
CA ILE A 187 -3.60 -7.81 13.05
C ILE A 187 -2.19 -7.87 12.46
N ILE A 188 -2.02 -7.40 11.22
CA ILE A 188 -0.70 -7.33 10.56
C ILE A 188 0.26 -6.44 11.35
N GLY A 189 -0.19 -5.26 11.80
CA GLY A 189 0.63 -4.35 12.61
C GLY A 189 1.13 -4.98 13.91
N PHE A 190 0.27 -5.70 14.63
CA PHE A 190 0.66 -6.44 15.84
C PHE A 190 1.57 -7.62 15.53
N THR A 191 1.41 -8.28 14.39
CA THR A 191 2.31 -9.33 13.90
C THR A 191 3.72 -8.76 13.71
N PHE A 192 3.87 -7.63 13.00
CA PHE A 192 5.18 -6.98 12.84
C PHE A 192 5.76 -6.48 14.15
N LEU A 193 4.94 -5.96 15.07
CA LEU A 193 5.38 -5.60 16.42
C LEU A 193 5.92 -6.81 17.19
N GLY A 194 5.23 -7.94 17.12
CA GLY A 194 5.66 -9.20 17.74
C GLY A 194 7.00 -9.70 17.18
N ILE A 195 7.12 -9.71 15.85
CA ILE A 195 8.35 -10.09 15.15
C ILE A 195 9.51 -9.14 15.51
N ASP A 196 9.29 -7.83 15.52
CA ASP A 196 10.32 -6.84 15.90
C ASP A 196 10.86 -7.07 17.32
N ARG A 197 9.98 -7.38 18.28
CA ARG A 197 10.35 -7.72 19.65
C ARG A 197 11.12 -9.03 19.74
N LEU A 198 10.69 -10.04 18.98
CA LEU A 198 11.38 -11.34 18.95
C LEU A 198 12.79 -11.19 18.38
N LEU A 199 12.93 -10.54 17.24
CA LEU A 199 14.22 -10.32 16.59
C LEU A 199 15.19 -9.49 17.45
N SER A 200 14.67 -8.52 18.23
CA SER A 200 15.50 -7.73 19.14
C SER A 200 16.09 -8.56 20.28
N ARG A 201 15.38 -9.58 20.79
CA ARG A 201 15.90 -10.47 21.83
C ARG A 201 17.08 -11.30 21.33
N PHE A 202 17.01 -11.82 20.12
CA PHE A 202 18.13 -12.59 19.54
C PHE A 202 19.39 -11.76 19.35
N GLN A 203 19.27 -10.46 19.01
CA GLN A 203 20.44 -9.57 18.90
C GLN A 203 21.14 -9.35 20.25
N HIS A 204 20.39 -9.22 21.35
CA HIS A 204 20.97 -9.05 22.69
C HIS A 204 21.66 -10.34 23.18
N SER A 205 21.11 -11.50 22.88
CA SER A 205 21.68 -12.80 23.27
C SER A 205 22.99 -13.12 22.52
N ALA A 206 23.12 -12.70 21.27
CA ALA A 206 24.31 -12.92 20.47
C ALA A 206 25.47 -11.95 20.80
N GLY A 207 25.19 -10.83 21.48
CA GLY A 207 26.17 -9.81 21.86
C GLY A 207 26.81 -10.01 23.24
N HIS A 208 26.49 -11.08 23.98
CA HIS A 208 27.18 -11.48 25.22
C HIS A 208 27.86 -12.83 24.98
N PRO A 209 29.11 -12.87 24.43
CA PRO A 209 29.97 -14.03 24.63
C PRO A 209 30.31 -14.01 26.11
N GLY A 210 29.99 -15.11 26.83
CA GLY A 210 30.13 -15.25 28.25
C GLY A 210 31.48 -14.77 28.74
N GLY A 211 31.44 -13.85 29.73
CA GLY A 211 32.56 -13.52 30.55
C GLY A 211 32.74 -14.59 31.64
#